data_38e94326951598670fbcd76b41231e60
#
_entry.id   38e94326951598670fbcd76b41231e60
#
_cell.length_a   1.000
_cell.length_b   1.000
_cell.length_c   1.000
_cell.angle_alpha   90.00
_cell.angle_beta   90.00
_cell.angle_gamma   90.00
#
_symmetry.space_group_name_H-M   'P 1'
#
loop_
_entity.id
_entity.type
_entity.pdbx_description
1 polymer ?
#
loop_
_entity_poly.entity_id
_entity_poly.type
_entity_poly.pdbx_seq_one_letter_code
_entity_poly.pdbx_strand_id
1 'polypeptide(L)'
;MRLYMKDEYKKFVNLLDFSRGKYSTGQVFEDFLYMSAIAIKNSCDFDKNEEDWYFSIIKKYEKQELDVFPKLLAELVLIIVKNDKFRDVLGEIYQAINLNSKGSGQFFTPNHLAEAMAKMVIDKPSNTDGVITVNDPACGSGVLLLNAANSFKGENIDYTKNLLVYGQDIDIRCFCMTYIQLSLAGIPGIVVLGNSLLNEKRKIYYTPQYVKNCLEKNKNKAS
;
A
#
# COMPACT_ATOMS: atom_id res chain seq x y z
N MET A 1 25.32 -0.33 5.70
CA MET A 1 23.95 -0.26 5.19
C MET A 1 23.09 -1.49 5.49
N ARG A 2 23.61 -2.72 5.55
CA ARG A 2 22.84 -3.96 5.71
C ARG A 2 22.60 -4.44 7.16
N LEU A 3 23.11 -3.77 8.17
CA LEU A 3 23.11 -4.25 9.56
C LEU A 3 21.74 -4.20 10.30
N TYR A 4 20.78 -3.42 9.80
CA TYR A 4 19.44 -3.26 10.43
C TYR A 4 18.28 -3.77 9.58
N MET A 5 18.55 -4.30 8.38
CA MET A 5 17.51 -4.79 7.49
C MET A 5 17.14 -6.23 7.84
N LYS A 6 15.83 -6.50 7.97
CA LYS A 6 15.32 -7.86 8.17
C LYS A 6 15.77 -8.78 7.03
N ASP A 7 16.12 -10.00 7.33
CA ASP A 7 16.59 -10.98 6.34
C ASP A 7 15.57 -11.22 5.23
N GLU A 8 14.28 -11.17 5.57
CA GLU A 8 13.17 -11.32 4.63
C GLU A 8 13.12 -10.25 3.53
N TYR A 9 13.70 -9.05 3.75
CA TYR A 9 13.72 -7.97 2.76
C TYR A 9 14.97 -7.97 1.88
N LYS A 10 16.00 -8.75 2.21
CA LYS A 10 17.28 -8.75 1.50
C LYS A 10 17.13 -9.03 0.02
N LYS A 11 16.27 -10.00 -0.34
CA LYS A 11 16.06 -10.38 -1.74
C LYS A 11 15.37 -9.25 -2.51
N PHE A 12 14.35 -8.63 -1.93
CA PHE A 12 13.66 -7.49 -2.53
C PHE A 12 14.63 -6.31 -2.76
N VAL A 13 15.41 -5.93 -1.73
CA VAL A 13 16.35 -4.82 -1.84
C VAL A 13 17.52 -5.14 -2.81
N ASN A 14 17.97 -6.38 -2.89
CA ASN A 14 18.97 -6.78 -3.89
C ASN A 14 18.43 -6.66 -5.32
N LEU A 15 17.13 -6.94 -5.53
CA LEU A 15 16.48 -6.73 -6.83
C LEU A 15 16.39 -5.24 -7.20
N LEU A 16 16.22 -4.32 -6.24
CA LEU A 16 16.24 -2.88 -6.52
C LEU A 16 17.63 -2.37 -6.96
N ASP A 17 18.68 -3.06 -6.58
CA ASP A 17 20.07 -2.69 -6.91
C ASP A 17 20.53 -3.18 -8.31
N PHE A 18 19.63 -3.69 -9.16
CA PHE A 18 19.98 -4.31 -10.45
C PHE A 18 20.74 -3.38 -11.41
N SER A 19 20.49 -2.08 -11.32
CA SER A 19 21.04 -1.07 -12.24
C SER A 19 22.04 -0.15 -11.57
N ARG A 20 22.88 -0.68 -10.66
CA ARG A 20 23.91 0.11 -9.95
C ARG A 20 24.72 0.97 -10.91
N GLY A 21 24.71 2.29 -10.67
CA GLY A 21 25.43 3.28 -11.46
C GLY A 21 24.58 3.99 -12.52
N LYS A 22 23.41 3.44 -12.92
CA LYS A 22 22.47 4.09 -13.86
C LYS A 22 21.33 4.76 -13.10
N TYR A 23 20.74 4.05 -12.11
CA TYR A 23 19.69 4.56 -11.25
C TYR A 23 20.00 4.31 -9.77
N SER A 24 19.57 5.21 -8.89
CA SER A 24 19.65 4.97 -7.44
C SER A 24 18.59 3.94 -7.00
N THR A 25 18.89 3.18 -5.94
CA THR A 25 17.96 2.24 -5.32
C THR A 25 16.62 2.91 -4.97
N GLY A 26 16.67 4.18 -4.49
CA GLY A 26 15.47 4.96 -4.17
C GLY A 26 14.62 5.27 -5.40
N GLN A 27 15.25 5.65 -6.53
CA GLN A 27 14.54 5.91 -7.78
C GLN A 27 13.87 4.64 -8.33
N VAL A 28 14.58 3.51 -8.33
CA VAL A 28 13.99 2.22 -8.76
C VAL A 28 12.83 1.83 -7.86
N PHE A 29 12.95 2.08 -6.55
CA PHE A 29 11.86 1.81 -5.61
C PHE A 29 10.64 2.71 -5.88
N GLU A 30 10.82 4.00 -6.12
CA GLU A 30 9.73 4.92 -6.47
C GLU A 30 9.05 4.50 -7.79
N ASP A 31 9.82 4.21 -8.83
CA ASP A 31 9.28 3.75 -10.12
C ASP A 31 8.53 2.40 -9.96
N PHE A 32 9.03 1.49 -9.10
CA PHE A 32 8.32 0.26 -8.72
C PHE A 32 6.97 0.56 -8.04
N LEU A 33 6.93 1.49 -7.09
CA LEU A 33 5.68 1.87 -6.41
C LEU A 33 4.65 2.41 -7.41
N TYR A 34 5.06 3.32 -8.28
CA TYR A 34 4.16 3.94 -9.26
C TYR A 34 3.63 2.91 -10.25
N MET A 35 4.51 2.11 -10.85
CA MET A 35 4.12 1.07 -11.80
C MET A 35 3.19 0.03 -11.17
N SER A 36 3.48 -0.42 -9.96
CA SER A 36 2.66 -1.41 -9.25
C SER A 36 1.28 -0.85 -8.88
N ALA A 37 1.22 0.38 -8.37
CA ALA A 37 -0.04 1.02 -8.03
C ALA A 37 -0.93 1.23 -9.25
N ILE A 38 -0.37 1.72 -10.36
CA ILE A 38 -1.11 1.92 -11.62
C ILE A 38 -1.58 0.58 -12.18
N ALA A 39 -0.73 -0.44 -12.22
CA ALA A 39 -1.11 -1.75 -12.74
C ALA A 39 -2.27 -2.37 -11.96
N ILE A 40 -2.24 -2.30 -10.62
CA ILE A 40 -3.34 -2.78 -9.77
C ILE A 40 -4.62 -1.95 -10.02
N LYS A 41 -4.52 -0.62 -10.04
CA LYS A 41 -5.64 0.28 -10.28
C LYS A 41 -6.28 0.02 -11.64
N ASN A 42 -5.50 -0.02 -12.70
CA ASN A 42 -6.00 -0.19 -14.07
C ASN A 42 -6.56 -1.60 -14.35
N SER A 43 -6.23 -2.59 -13.52
CA SER A 43 -6.86 -3.92 -13.60
C SER A 43 -8.34 -3.92 -13.16
N CYS A 44 -8.78 -2.94 -12.37
CA CYS A 44 -10.13 -2.85 -11.81
C CYS A 44 -10.92 -1.64 -12.34
N ASP A 45 -10.22 -0.55 -12.60
CA ASP A 45 -10.80 0.74 -13.00
C ASP A 45 -9.81 1.44 -13.93
N PHE A 46 -9.92 1.18 -15.24
CA PHE A 46 -8.98 1.65 -16.23
C PHE A 46 -9.04 3.17 -16.41
N ASP A 47 -7.86 3.82 -16.39
CA ASP A 47 -7.68 5.24 -16.68
C ASP A 47 -6.51 5.40 -17.65
N LYS A 48 -6.78 6.02 -18.80
CA LYS A 48 -5.78 6.22 -19.84
C LYS A 48 -4.64 7.14 -19.41
N ASN A 49 -4.89 8.15 -18.58
CA ASN A 49 -3.83 9.05 -18.09
C ASN A 49 -2.86 8.29 -17.16
N GLU A 50 -3.38 7.40 -16.33
CA GLU A 50 -2.55 6.52 -15.51
C GLU A 50 -1.73 5.54 -16.37
N GLU A 51 -2.33 4.99 -17.41
CA GLU A 51 -1.65 4.13 -18.37
C GLU A 51 -0.53 4.88 -19.11
N ASP A 52 -0.80 6.09 -19.59
CA ASP A 52 0.20 6.93 -20.25
C ASP A 52 1.37 7.27 -19.29
N TRP A 53 1.08 7.51 -18.01
CA TRP A 53 2.11 7.68 -16.99
C TRP A 53 2.91 6.41 -16.77
N TYR A 54 2.27 5.24 -16.67
CA TYR A 54 2.93 3.93 -16.59
C TYR A 54 3.93 3.74 -17.74
N PHE A 55 3.50 3.98 -18.97
CA PHE A 55 4.38 3.88 -20.14
C PHE A 55 5.51 4.91 -20.13
N SER A 56 5.32 6.08 -19.55
CA SER A 56 6.39 7.08 -19.40
C SER A 56 7.52 6.58 -18.48
N ILE A 57 7.17 5.81 -17.46
CA ILE A 57 8.14 5.19 -16.55
C ILE A 57 8.87 4.05 -17.28
N ILE A 58 8.13 3.17 -17.97
CA ILE A 58 8.72 2.06 -18.74
C ILE A 58 9.79 2.54 -19.72
N LYS A 59 9.57 3.66 -20.40
CA LYS A 59 10.51 4.24 -21.37
C LYS A 59 11.88 4.63 -20.79
N LYS A 60 12.00 4.73 -19.47
CA LYS A 60 13.28 4.99 -18.80
C LYS A 60 14.20 3.77 -18.82
N TYR A 61 13.63 2.56 -18.93
CA TYR A 61 14.32 1.28 -18.73
C TYR A 61 14.49 0.51 -20.04
N GLU A 62 15.57 -0.25 -20.13
CA GLU A 62 15.76 -1.21 -21.22
C GLU A 62 14.87 -2.45 -21.00
N LYS A 63 14.56 -3.17 -22.09
CA LYS A 63 13.67 -4.33 -22.03
C LYS A 63 14.10 -5.38 -20.98
N GLN A 64 15.40 -5.63 -20.86
CA GLN A 64 15.96 -6.58 -19.88
C GLN A 64 15.83 -6.07 -18.44
N GLU A 65 15.90 -4.74 -18.25
CA GLU A 65 15.75 -4.10 -16.95
C GLU A 65 14.29 -4.17 -16.43
N LEU A 66 13.33 -4.14 -17.35
CA LEU A 66 11.89 -4.20 -17.01
C LEU A 66 11.49 -5.54 -16.36
N ASP A 67 12.20 -6.62 -16.63
CA ASP A 67 11.93 -7.94 -16.02
C ASP A 67 12.11 -7.97 -14.49
N VAL A 68 12.72 -6.93 -13.92
CA VAL A 68 12.91 -6.82 -12.46
C VAL A 68 11.61 -6.41 -11.76
N PHE A 69 10.78 -5.56 -12.37
CA PHE A 69 9.57 -5.02 -11.72
C PHE A 69 8.53 -6.09 -11.38
N PRO A 70 8.17 -7.04 -12.27
CA PRO A 70 7.33 -8.17 -11.90
C PRO A 70 7.94 -9.06 -10.81
N LYS A 71 9.29 -9.23 -10.80
CA LYS A 71 9.97 -10.01 -9.75
C LYS A 71 9.91 -9.30 -8.39
N LEU A 72 10.03 -7.97 -8.37
CA LEU A 72 9.83 -7.17 -7.16
C LEU A 72 8.41 -7.32 -6.62
N LEU A 73 7.39 -7.24 -7.48
CA LEU A 73 6.00 -7.43 -7.06
C LEU A 73 5.76 -8.83 -6.52
N ALA A 74 6.27 -9.85 -7.19
CA ALA A 74 6.17 -11.24 -6.73
C ALA A 74 6.84 -11.45 -5.36
N GLU A 75 8.03 -10.86 -5.16
CA GLU A 75 8.74 -10.94 -3.88
C GLU A 75 7.97 -10.21 -2.77
N LEU A 76 7.40 -9.03 -3.06
CA LEU A 76 6.54 -8.29 -2.11
C LEU A 76 5.34 -9.15 -1.69
N VAL A 77 4.66 -9.79 -2.63
CA VAL A 77 3.53 -10.69 -2.35
C VAL A 77 3.97 -11.83 -1.44
N LEU A 78 5.12 -12.47 -1.71
CA LEU A 78 5.64 -13.57 -0.89
C LEU A 78 5.94 -13.10 0.56
N ILE A 79 6.47 -11.89 0.73
CA ILE A 79 6.73 -11.32 2.06
C ILE A 79 5.42 -11.07 2.81
N ILE A 80 4.41 -10.50 2.14
CA ILE A 80 3.11 -10.19 2.75
C ILE A 80 2.37 -11.47 3.15
N VAL A 81 2.30 -12.45 2.25
CA VAL A 81 1.53 -13.71 2.48
C VAL A 81 2.16 -14.60 3.53
N LYS A 82 3.47 -14.53 3.74
CA LYS A 82 4.20 -15.35 4.71
C LYS A 82 3.79 -15.07 6.16
N ASN A 83 3.22 -13.92 6.44
CA ASN A 83 2.88 -13.49 7.79
C ASN A 83 1.36 -13.59 8.04
N ASP A 84 0.97 -14.11 9.20
CA ASP A 84 -0.45 -14.19 9.60
C ASP A 84 -1.08 -12.81 9.81
N LYS A 85 -0.29 -11.82 10.24
CA LYS A 85 -0.71 -10.44 10.43
C LYS A 85 -0.21 -9.56 9.28
N PHE A 86 -1.04 -8.62 8.87
CA PHE A 86 -0.62 -7.56 7.96
C PHE A 86 0.42 -6.67 8.65
N ARG A 87 1.47 -6.33 7.93
CA ARG A 87 2.57 -5.50 8.39
C ARG A 87 2.89 -4.44 7.34
N ASP A 88 3.47 -3.34 7.78
CA ASP A 88 3.94 -2.26 6.91
C ASP A 88 5.27 -2.63 6.25
N VAL A 89 5.23 -3.54 5.27
CA VAL A 89 6.41 -4.04 4.57
C VAL A 89 7.08 -2.94 3.74
N LEU A 90 6.29 -2.18 2.98
CA LEU A 90 6.82 -1.13 2.10
C LEU A 90 7.39 0.04 2.89
N GLY A 91 6.74 0.46 3.99
CA GLY A 91 7.26 1.50 4.86
C GLY A 91 8.57 1.10 5.55
N GLU A 92 8.68 -0.14 6.02
CA GLU A 92 9.92 -0.67 6.60
C GLU A 92 11.05 -0.73 5.56
N ILE A 93 10.77 -1.17 4.32
CA ILE A 93 11.74 -1.17 3.22
C ILE A 93 12.15 0.26 2.86
N TYR A 94 11.18 1.18 2.73
CA TYR A 94 11.44 2.59 2.44
C TYR A 94 12.37 3.23 3.47
N GLN A 95 12.11 3.01 4.76
CA GLN A 95 12.99 3.49 5.82
C GLN A 95 14.40 2.88 5.72
N ALA A 96 14.51 1.58 5.48
CA ALA A 96 15.80 0.90 5.36
C ALA A 96 16.64 1.41 4.17
N ILE A 97 16.00 1.80 3.05
CA ILE A 97 16.67 2.40 1.88
C ILE A 97 17.12 3.83 2.19
N ASN A 98 16.31 4.62 2.90
CA ASN A 98 16.51 6.06 3.10
C ASN A 98 17.29 6.42 4.36
N LEU A 99 17.60 5.48 5.25
CA LEU A 99 18.39 5.72 6.48
C LEU A 99 19.73 6.43 6.26
N ASN A 100 20.26 6.46 5.03
CA ASN A 100 21.52 7.12 4.67
C ASN A 100 21.32 8.41 3.85
N SER A 101 20.10 8.81 3.50
CA SER A 101 19.83 10.07 2.83
C SER A 101 19.57 11.16 3.87
N LYS A 102 20.53 12.08 4.03
CA LYS A 102 20.37 13.29 4.85
C LYS A 102 19.26 14.15 4.23
N GLY A 103 18.00 13.97 4.66
CA GLY A 103 16.94 14.87 4.17
C GLY A 103 15.50 14.38 4.23
N SER A 104 15.20 13.11 4.36
CA SER A 104 13.80 12.68 4.52
C SER A 104 13.43 12.63 6.00
N GLY A 105 12.86 13.71 6.53
CA GLY A 105 12.31 13.79 7.89
C GLY A 105 11.00 13.01 8.07
N GLN A 106 10.68 12.05 7.19
CA GLN A 106 9.51 11.20 7.32
C GLN A 106 9.85 9.97 8.17
N PHE A 107 9.24 9.90 9.35
CA PHE A 107 9.29 8.75 10.24
C PHE A 107 7.92 8.05 10.19
N PHE A 108 7.89 6.79 9.79
CA PHE A 108 6.67 5.99 9.87
C PHE A 108 6.44 5.48 11.28
N THR A 109 5.17 5.35 11.65
CA THR A 109 4.76 4.84 12.96
C THR A 109 5.23 3.38 13.11
N PRO A 110 5.96 3.03 14.17
CA PRO A 110 6.35 1.64 14.41
C PRO A 110 5.12 0.73 14.50
N ASN A 111 5.21 -0.48 13.91
CA ASN A 111 4.06 -1.38 13.80
C ASN A 111 3.41 -1.73 15.17
N HIS A 112 4.22 -1.91 16.23
CA HIS A 112 3.69 -2.20 17.58
C HIS A 112 2.88 -1.03 18.17
N LEU A 113 3.25 0.22 17.86
CA LEU A 113 2.50 1.40 18.27
C LEU A 113 1.18 1.50 17.47
N ALA A 114 1.24 1.26 16.16
CA ALA A 114 0.06 1.24 15.30
C ALA A 114 -0.93 0.12 15.72
N GLU A 115 -0.44 -1.04 16.14
CA GLU A 115 -1.26 -2.13 16.69
C GLU A 115 -1.96 -1.71 17.97
N ALA A 116 -1.24 -1.05 18.88
CA ALA A 116 -1.83 -0.54 20.12
C ALA A 116 -2.91 0.53 19.85
N MET A 117 -2.63 1.48 18.95
CA MET A 117 -3.58 2.52 18.55
C MET A 117 -4.83 1.93 17.89
N ALA A 118 -4.68 0.97 16.99
CA ALA A 118 -5.81 0.32 16.33
C ALA A 118 -6.72 -0.38 17.36
N LYS A 119 -6.15 -1.06 18.37
CA LYS A 119 -6.91 -1.70 19.45
C LYS A 119 -7.64 -0.71 20.35
N MET A 120 -7.11 0.51 20.52
CA MET A 120 -7.76 1.55 21.33
C MET A 120 -8.94 2.22 20.59
N VAL A 121 -8.83 2.38 19.28
CA VAL A 121 -9.81 3.10 18.45
C VAL A 121 -10.92 2.18 17.98
N ILE A 122 -10.58 0.94 17.65
CA ILE A 122 -11.56 -0.06 17.24
C ILE A 122 -11.99 -0.79 18.52
N ASP A 123 -12.96 -0.18 19.21
CA ASP A 123 -13.71 -0.88 20.24
C ASP A 123 -14.27 -2.16 19.64
N LYS A 124 -14.17 -3.31 20.34
CA LYS A 124 -14.46 -4.65 19.79
C LYS A 124 -15.45 -4.55 18.66
N PRO A 125 -15.11 -4.94 17.42
CA PRO A 125 -16.11 -4.94 16.38
C PRO A 125 -17.22 -5.84 16.89
N SER A 126 -18.23 -5.23 17.54
CA SER A 126 -19.42 -5.93 17.95
C SER A 126 -20.00 -6.54 16.68
N ASN A 127 -20.67 -7.68 16.79
CA ASN A 127 -21.45 -8.32 15.71
C ASN A 127 -22.52 -7.35 15.19
N THR A 128 -22.11 -6.18 14.70
CA THR A 128 -22.99 -5.19 14.11
C THR A 128 -23.13 -5.54 12.65
N ASP A 129 -24.37 -5.61 12.19
CA ASP A 129 -24.74 -5.80 10.77
C ASP A 129 -24.23 -4.68 9.84
N GLY A 130 -23.24 -3.91 10.26
CA GLY A 130 -22.73 -2.71 9.59
C GLY A 130 -21.24 -2.75 9.22
N VAL A 131 -20.88 -1.93 8.24
CA VAL A 131 -19.50 -1.68 7.83
C VAL A 131 -18.90 -0.62 8.75
N ILE A 132 -17.80 -0.96 9.45
CA ILE A 132 -17.02 0.02 10.22
C ILE A 132 -16.09 0.75 9.26
N THR A 133 -16.10 2.08 9.31
CA THR A 133 -15.19 2.91 8.53
C THR A 133 -14.06 3.45 9.40
N VAL A 134 -12.82 3.24 8.96
CA VAL A 134 -11.61 3.76 9.61
C VAL A 134 -10.96 4.77 8.68
N ASN A 135 -10.72 5.99 9.19
CA ASN A 135 -10.11 7.07 8.43
C ASN A 135 -8.77 7.47 9.00
N ASP A 136 -7.74 7.58 8.14
CA ASP A 136 -6.43 8.12 8.47
C ASP A 136 -6.07 9.24 7.47
N PRO A 137 -6.14 10.50 7.91
CA PRO A 137 -5.92 11.67 7.04
C PRO A 137 -4.44 11.99 6.74
N ALA A 138 -3.50 11.22 7.30
CA ALA A 138 -2.05 11.32 7.09
C ALA A 138 -1.43 9.92 7.14
N CYS A 139 -1.93 9.02 6.28
CA CYS A 139 -1.78 7.58 6.43
C CYS A 139 -0.35 7.05 6.23
N GLY A 140 0.57 7.86 5.70
CA GLY A 140 1.92 7.40 5.41
C GLY A 140 1.91 6.17 4.51
N SER A 141 2.60 5.12 4.93
CA SER A 141 2.61 3.81 4.24
C SER A 141 1.37 2.94 4.53
N GLY A 142 0.45 3.39 5.40
CA GLY A 142 -0.82 2.70 5.68
C GLY A 142 -0.79 1.78 6.90
N VAL A 143 0.21 1.88 7.77
CA VAL A 143 0.38 0.98 8.93
C VAL A 143 -0.83 0.94 9.87
N LEU A 144 -1.49 2.08 10.13
CA LEU A 144 -2.69 2.13 10.97
C LEU A 144 -3.87 1.42 10.32
N LEU A 145 -4.04 1.59 9.01
CA LEU A 145 -5.12 0.95 8.24
C LEU A 145 -4.94 -0.57 8.12
N LEU A 146 -3.68 -1.04 7.97
CA LEU A 146 -3.33 -2.46 8.01
C LEU A 146 -3.64 -3.07 9.40
N ASN A 147 -3.30 -2.36 10.47
CA ASN A 147 -3.59 -2.83 11.84
C ASN A 147 -5.08 -2.76 12.20
N ALA A 148 -5.85 -1.86 11.58
CA ALA A 148 -7.30 -1.92 11.66
C ALA A 148 -7.84 -3.26 11.15
N ALA A 149 -7.39 -3.72 9.98
CA ALA A 149 -7.79 -5.04 9.47
C ALA A 149 -7.29 -6.21 10.33
N ASN A 150 -6.10 -6.09 10.95
CA ASN A 150 -5.61 -7.08 11.92
C ASN A 150 -6.52 -7.21 13.15
N SER A 151 -7.12 -6.10 13.61
CA SER A 151 -8.07 -6.13 14.74
C SER A 151 -9.31 -6.96 14.41
N PHE A 152 -9.84 -6.85 13.18
CA PHE A 152 -10.95 -7.69 12.71
C PHE A 152 -10.56 -9.17 12.61
N LYS A 153 -9.37 -9.46 12.05
CA LYS A 153 -8.86 -10.85 12.00
C LYS A 153 -8.71 -11.46 13.39
N GLY A 154 -8.24 -10.69 14.36
CA GLY A 154 -8.07 -11.14 15.75
C GLY A 154 -9.38 -11.54 16.42
N GLU A 155 -10.49 -10.93 16.03
CA GLU A 155 -11.84 -11.23 16.52
C GLU A 155 -12.61 -12.21 15.60
N ASN A 156 -11.95 -12.82 14.59
CA ASN A 156 -12.55 -13.70 13.58
C ASN A 156 -13.69 -13.04 12.78
N ILE A 157 -13.61 -11.74 12.56
CA ILE A 157 -14.58 -10.99 11.76
C ILE A 157 -14.03 -10.80 10.34
N ASP A 158 -14.88 -11.01 9.35
CA ASP A 158 -14.53 -10.84 7.93
C ASP A 158 -14.34 -9.35 7.59
N TYR A 159 -13.07 -8.89 7.69
CA TYR A 159 -12.70 -7.52 7.36
C TYR A 159 -13.01 -7.16 5.89
N THR A 160 -13.05 -8.14 4.98
CA THR A 160 -13.32 -7.87 3.57
C THR A 160 -14.74 -7.36 3.32
N LYS A 161 -15.68 -7.61 4.25
CA LYS A 161 -17.08 -7.18 4.19
C LYS A 161 -17.44 -6.12 5.23
N ASN A 162 -16.83 -6.20 6.42
CA ASN A 162 -17.24 -5.41 7.57
C ASN A 162 -16.35 -4.19 7.85
N LEU A 163 -15.23 -4.04 7.11
CA LEU A 163 -14.32 -2.89 7.22
C LEU A 163 -14.29 -2.11 5.91
N LEU A 164 -14.26 -0.78 6.01
CA LEU A 164 -13.88 0.12 4.95
C LEU A 164 -12.81 1.06 5.48
N VAL A 165 -11.64 1.10 4.83
CA VAL A 165 -10.60 2.05 5.22
C VAL A 165 -10.54 3.22 4.25
N TYR A 166 -10.26 4.42 4.79
CA TYR A 166 -10.01 5.61 4.01
C TYR A 166 -8.63 6.16 4.42
N GLY A 167 -7.68 6.21 3.50
CA GLY A 167 -6.35 6.74 3.72
C GLY A 167 -6.11 7.95 2.85
N GLN A 168 -5.55 9.04 3.40
CA GLN A 168 -5.13 10.18 2.63
C GLN A 168 -3.70 10.55 2.98
N ASP A 169 -2.89 10.90 1.98
CA ASP A 169 -1.55 11.44 2.19
C ASP A 169 -1.21 12.45 1.09
N ILE A 170 -0.35 13.41 1.42
CA ILE A 170 0.12 14.44 0.48
C ILE A 170 1.27 13.92 -0.39
N ASP A 171 2.03 12.94 0.10
CA ASP A 171 3.16 12.33 -0.57
C ASP A 171 2.69 11.16 -1.47
N ILE A 172 3.02 11.27 -2.76
CA ILE A 172 2.64 10.26 -3.75
C ILE A 172 3.24 8.87 -3.46
N ARG A 173 4.41 8.81 -2.83
CA ARG A 173 5.04 7.54 -2.42
C ARG A 173 4.24 6.85 -1.33
N CYS A 174 3.82 7.63 -0.32
CA CYS A 174 2.94 7.17 0.76
C CYS A 174 1.61 6.68 0.22
N PHE A 175 0.98 7.46 -0.66
CA PHE A 175 -0.24 7.09 -1.37
C PHE A 175 -0.09 5.74 -2.10
N CYS A 176 0.99 5.55 -2.87
CA CYS A 176 1.23 4.30 -3.59
C CYS A 176 1.52 3.13 -2.64
N MET A 177 2.35 3.31 -1.59
CA MET A 177 2.64 2.26 -0.61
C MET A 177 1.36 1.79 0.09
N THR A 178 0.54 2.73 0.57
CA THR A 178 -0.75 2.43 1.21
C THR A 178 -1.65 1.68 0.24
N TYR A 179 -1.82 2.18 -0.98
CA TYR A 179 -2.70 1.54 -1.96
C TYR A 179 -2.28 0.11 -2.31
N ILE A 180 -0.98 -0.11 -2.58
CA ILE A 180 -0.44 -1.44 -2.90
C ILE A 180 -0.67 -2.40 -1.74
N GLN A 181 -0.30 -2.02 -0.53
CA GLN A 181 -0.39 -2.90 0.64
C GLN A 181 -1.83 -3.27 0.98
N LEU A 182 -2.76 -2.31 0.97
CA LEU A 182 -4.19 -2.57 1.17
C LEU A 182 -4.77 -3.47 0.06
N SER A 183 -4.36 -3.25 -1.19
CA SER A 183 -4.83 -4.04 -2.33
C SER A 183 -4.37 -5.49 -2.23
N LEU A 184 -3.08 -5.73 -1.94
CA LEU A 184 -2.52 -7.07 -1.79
C LEU A 184 -3.03 -7.80 -0.55
N ALA A 185 -3.39 -7.06 0.49
CA ALA A 185 -4.02 -7.60 1.70
C ALA A 185 -5.53 -7.88 1.53
N GLY A 186 -6.14 -7.53 0.40
CA GLY A 186 -7.58 -7.69 0.17
C GLY A 186 -8.44 -6.82 1.10
N ILE A 187 -7.93 -5.65 1.51
CA ILE A 187 -8.64 -4.73 2.39
C ILE A 187 -9.48 -3.77 1.55
N PRO A 188 -10.81 -3.64 1.79
CA PRO A 188 -11.62 -2.66 1.11
C PRO A 188 -11.20 -1.25 1.51
N GLY A 189 -10.75 -0.45 0.55
CA GLY A 189 -10.19 0.87 0.85
C GLY A 189 -10.33 1.88 -0.27
N ILE A 190 -10.34 3.13 0.16
CA ILE A 190 -10.25 4.33 -0.67
C ILE A 190 -8.99 5.05 -0.26
N VAL A 191 -8.06 5.25 -1.20
CA VAL A 191 -6.82 5.97 -0.95
C VAL A 191 -6.79 7.25 -1.76
N VAL A 192 -6.45 8.35 -1.10
CA VAL A 192 -6.49 9.70 -1.69
C VAL A 192 -5.11 10.34 -1.63
N LEU A 193 -4.65 10.84 -2.76
CA LEU A 193 -3.50 11.72 -2.84
C LEU A 193 -3.97 13.17 -2.72
N GLY A 194 -3.54 13.88 -1.69
CA GLY A 194 -3.89 15.29 -1.52
C GLY A 194 -3.68 15.79 -0.10
N ASN A 195 -3.80 17.10 0.08
CA ASN A 195 -3.67 17.74 1.38
C ASN A 195 -4.99 17.65 2.16
N SER A 196 -5.01 16.83 3.23
CA SER A 196 -6.18 16.62 4.07
C SER A 196 -6.64 17.89 4.81
N LEU A 197 -5.71 18.75 5.21
CA LEU A 197 -6.03 20.03 5.89
C LEU A 197 -6.75 21.02 4.97
N LEU A 198 -6.48 20.95 3.66
CA LEU A 198 -7.11 21.78 2.64
C LEU A 198 -8.29 21.08 1.95
N ASN A 199 -8.64 19.87 2.38
CA ASN A 199 -9.64 19.00 1.72
C ASN A 199 -9.34 18.79 0.21
N GLU A 200 -8.04 18.77 -0.15
CA GLU A 200 -7.58 18.56 -1.51
C GLU A 200 -7.60 17.08 -1.87
N LYS A 201 -8.04 16.75 -3.10
CA LYS A 201 -8.10 15.40 -3.64
C LYS A 201 -7.56 15.42 -5.07
N ARG A 202 -6.26 15.17 -5.25
CA ARG A 202 -5.59 15.16 -6.56
C ARG A 202 -5.80 13.86 -7.32
N LYS A 203 -5.75 12.72 -6.60
CA LYS A 203 -6.03 11.38 -7.13
C LYS A 203 -6.81 10.57 -6.10
N ILE A 204 -7.65 9.66 -6.58
CA ILE A 204 -8.40 8.72 -5.74
C ILE A 204 -8.27 7.33 -6.36
N TYR A 205 -7.77 6.37 -5.58
CA TYR A 205 -7.72 4.97 -5.98
C TYR A 205 -8.60 4.13 -5.06
N TYR A 206 -9.33 3.21 -5.68
CA TYR A 206 -10.17 2.22 -5.02
C TYR A 206 -9.48 0.87 -5.03
N THR A 207 -9.33 0.21 -3.88
CA THR A 207 -8.73 -1.13 -3.84
C THR A 207 -9.61 -2.16 -4.58
N PRO A 208 -9.03 -3.23 -5.14
CA PRO A 208 -9.80 -4.28 -5.84
C PRO A 208 -10.94 -4.85 -5.01
N GLN A 209 -10.73 -5.03 -3.70
CA GLN A 209 -11.75 -5.54 -2.80
C GLN A 209 -12.93 -4.55 -2.62
N TYR A 210 -12.63 -3.24 -2.56
CA TYR A 210 -13.69 -2.22 -2.51
C TYR A 210 -14.55 -2.24 -3.78
N VAL A 211 -13.91 -2.28 -4.96
CA VAL A 211 -14.61 -2.35 -6.25
C VAL A 211 -15.48 -3.61 -6.32
N LYS A 212 -14.96 -4.76 -5.91
CA LYS A 212 -15.72 -6.02 -5.84
C LYS A 212 -16.96 -5.87 -4.96
N ASN A 213 -16.82 -5.33 -3.74
CA ASN A 213 -17.93 -5.14 -2.82
C ASN A 213 -19.03 -4.22 -3.40
N CYS A 214 -18.63 -3.17 -4.13
CA CYS A 214 -19.60 -2.29 -4.80
C CYS A 214 -20.37 -3.01 -5.92
N LEU A 215 -19.70 -3.85 -6.71
CA LEU A 215 -20.33 -4.63 -7.77
C LEU A 215 -21.33 -5.67 -7.21
N GLU A 216 -20.97 -6.35 -6.11
CA GLU A 216 -21.85 -7.31 -5.43
C GLU A 216 -23.10 -6.64 -4.86
N LYS A 217 -22.96 -5.46 -4.22
CA LYS A 217 -24.11 -4.68 -3.72
C LYS A 217 -25.07 -4.24 -4.83
N ASN A 218 -24.53 -3.87 -5.99
CA ASN A 218 -25.37 -3.46 -7.12
C ASN A 218 -26.14 -4.64 -7.74
N LYS A 219 -25.54 -5.84 -7.81
CA LYS A 219 -26.24 -7.04 -8.27
C LYS A 219 -27.41 -7.43 -7.35
N ASN A 220 -27.20 -7.35 -6.03
CA ASN A 220 -28.26 -7.70 -5.04
C ASN A 220 -29.40 -6.67 -4.98
N LYS A 221 -29.22 -5.45 -5.52
CA LYS A 221 -30.29 -4.45 -5.64
C LYS A 221 -31.09 -4.60 -6.93
N ALA A 222 -30.55 -5.29 -7.93
CA ALA A 222 -31.17 -5.48 -9.24
C ALA A 222 -31.90 -6.83 -9.36
N SER A 223 -31.78 -7.71 -8.38
CA SER A 223 -32.53 -8.95 -8.18
C SER A 223 -33.67 -8.76 -7.16
#